data_017037e6ddfba461a5410dab36ca79b3
#
_entry.id   017037e6ddfba461a5410dab36ca79b3
#
_cell.length_a   1.000
_cell.length_b   1.000
_cell.length_c   1.000
_cell.angle_alpha   90.00
_cell.angle_beta   90.00
_cell.angle_gamma   90.00
#
_symmetry.space_group_name_H-M   'P 1'
#
loop_
_entity.id
_entity.type
_entity.pdbx_description
1 polymer ?
#
loop_
_entity_poly.entity_id
_entity_poly.type
_entity_poly.pdbx_seq_one_letter_code
_entity_poly.pdbx_strand_id
1 'polypeptide(L)'
;MTIKTIREVLAETIAAEMRTDPDVFLMGEDVSGGAGCDGEDDAFGGAFGQYKGLVKEFGRERIIDTPITESAFIGAAGGAAATGMRPIVDLMFVDFIGVCFDQIFNQ
;
A
#
# COMPACT_ATOMS: atom_id res chain seq x y z
N MET A 1 7.58 -28.55 -1.94
CA MET A 1 6.50 -27.57 -1.67
C MET A 1 6.99 -26.68 -0.52
N THR A 2 7.21 -25.38 -0.75
CA THR A 2 7.71 -24.48 0.30
C THR A 2 6.51 -23.91 1.05
N ILE A 3 6.49 -24.09 2.37
CA ILE A 3 5.46 -23.49 3.23
C ILE A 3 5.84 -21.99 3.42
N LYS A 4 4.92 -21.09 3.15
CA LYS A 4 5.07 -19.65 3.31
C LYS A 4 3.96 -19.10 4.20
N THR A 5 4.25 -18.03 4.91
CA THR A 5 3.24 -17.27 5.66
C THR A 5 2.38 -16.45 4.71
N ILE A 6 1.18 -16.07 5.14
CA ILE A 6 0.28 -15.16 4.38
C ILE A 6 1.02 -13.85 4.05
N ARG A 7 1.78 -13.30 5.00
CA ARG A 7 2.58 -12.09 4.83
C ARG A 7 3.59 -12.22 3.67
N GLU A 8 4.34 -13.33 3.62
CA GLU A 8 5.31 -13.57 2.55
C GLU A 8 4.63 -13.70 1.19
N VAL A 9 3.50 -14.39 1.12
CA VAL A 9 2.75 -14.55 -0.14
C VAL A 9 2.19 -13.21 -0.61
N LEU A 10 1.67 -12.38 0.28
CA LEU A 10 1.19 -11.03 -0.06
C LEU A 10 2.31 -10.16 -0.64
N ALA A 11 3.44 -10.07 0.06
CA ALA A 11 4.58 -9.29 -0.42
C ALA A 11 5.09 -9.74 -1.80
N GLU A 12 5.24 -11.04 -1.98
CA GLU A 12 5.70 -11.62 -3.25
C GLU A 12 4.70 -11.37 -4.40
N THR A 13 3.40 -11.50 -4.12
CA THR A 13 2.36 -11.26 -5.13
C THR A 13 2.33 -9.80 -5.54
N ILE A 14 2.34 -8.88 -4.58
CA ILE A 14 2.36 -7.44 -4.86
C ILE A 14 3.62 -7.07 -5.67
N ALA A 15 4.78 -7.57 -5.26
CA ALA A 15 6.02 -7.34 -6.01
C ALA A 15 5.94 -7.88 -7.44
N ALA A 16 5.35 -9.05 -7.65
CA ALA A 16 5.20 -9.64 -8.97
C ALA A 16 4.27 -8.80 -9.87
N GLU A 17 3.14 -8.34 -9.33
CA GLU A 17 2.23 -7.45 -10.07
C GLU A 17 2.91 -6.11 -10.41
N MET A 18 3.60 -5.50 -9.46
CA MET A 18 4.31 -4.24 -9.67
C MET A 18 5.44 -4.33 -10.69
N ARG A 19 6.08 -5.50 -10.85
CA ARG A 19 7.11 -5.72 -11.88
C ARG A 19 6.52 -5.82 -13.28
N THR A 20 5.33 -6.38 -13.39
CA THR A 20 4.65 -6.62 -14.67
C THR A 20 3.87 -5.41 -15.17
N ASP A 21 3.34 -4.60 -14.25
CA ASP A 21 2.47 -3.49 -14.57
C ASP A 21 2.96 -2.20 -13.89
N PRO A 22 3.39 -1.18 -14.65
CA PRO A 22 3.87 0.09 -14.10
C PRO A 22 2.77 0.90 -13.42
N ASP A 23 1.49 0.66 -13.72
CA ASP A 23 0.35 1.38 -13.16
C ASP A 23 -0.06 0.85 -11.77
N VAL A 24 0.47 -0.31 -11.36
CA VAL A 24 0.27 -0.85 -10.00
C VAL A 24 1.15 -0.10 -9.01
N PHE A 25 0.56 0.42 -7.95
CA PHE A 25 1.27 1.05 -6.83
C PHE A 25 0.61 0.70 -5.50
N LEU A 26 1.38 0.79 -4.42
CA LEU A 26 0.93 0.54 -3.06
C LEU A 26 0.88 1.86 -2.28
N MET A 27 -0.20 2.10 -1.55
CA MET A 27 -0.29 3.24 -0.64
C MET A 27 -0.95 2.84 0.68
N GLY A 28 -0.56 3.51 1.74
CA GLY A 28 -1.08 3.28 3.09
C GLY A 28 -0.18 3.91 4.14
N GLU A 29 -0.53 3.73 5.40
CA GLU A 29 0.25 4.26 6.52
C GLU A 29 1.51 3.41 6.75
N ASP A 30 2.66 4.06 6.82
CA ASP A 30 3.99 3.46 7.09
C ASP A 30 4.37 2.30 6.15
N VAL A 31 3.81 2.24 4.94
CA VAL A 31 4.09 1.14 3.99
C VAL A 31 5.50 1.20 3.42
N SER A 32 6.07 2.41 3.26
CA SER A 32 7.45 2.59 2.80
C SER A 32 8.46 2.73 3.96
N GLY A 33 7.95 3.05 5.14
CA GLY A 33 8.73 3.26 6.35
C GLY A 33 9.04 4.73 6.62
N GLY A 34 8.50 5.23 7.74
CA GLY A 34 8.89 6.51 8.30
C GLY A 34 8.31 7.77 7.64
N ALA A 35 7.06 7.75 7.20
CA ALA A 35 6.34 8.95 6.73
C ALA A 35 7.10 9.85 5.75
N GLY A 36 7.98 9.26 4.92
CA GLY A 36 8.75 9.99 3.91
C GLY A 36 10.04 10.65 4.42
N CYS A 37 10.47 10.34 5.64
CA CYS A 37 11.74 10.86 6.16
C CYS A 37 12.94 10.23 5.46
N ASP A 38 13.92 11.06 5.11
CA ASP A 38 15.16 10.60 4.50
C ASP A 38 15.93 9.69 5.48
N GLY A 39 16.38 8.55 4.99
CA GLY A 39 17.16 7.57 5.74
C GLY A 39 16.33 6.56 6.55
N GLU A 40 15.02 6.66 6.53
CA GLU A 40 14.11 5.69 7.18
C GLU A 40 13.42 4.75 6.20
N ASP A 41 13.95 4.64 4.98
CA ASP A 41 13.43 3.77 3.95
C ASP A 41 13.29 2.33 4.46
N ASP A 42 12.08 1.80 4.33
CA ASP A 42 11.78 0.42 4.68
C ASP A 42 11.88 0.08 6.19
N ALA A 43 11.83 1.10 7.06
CA ALA A 43 11.93 0.88 8.50
C ALA A 43 10.79 0.01 9.04
N PHE A 44 9.58 0.18 8.53
CA PHE A 44 8.41 -0.60 8.93
C PHE A 44 7.96 -1.57 7.86
N GLY A 45 7.73 -1.11 6.63
CA GLY A 45 7.19 -1.94 5.56
C GLY A 45 5.74 -2.36 5.82
N GLY A 46 4.93 -1.43 6.31
CA GLY A 46 3.57 -1.67 6.79
C GLY A 46 3.51 -2.04 8.28
N ALA A 47 2.31 -1.96 8.88
CA ALA A 47 2.07 -2.20 10.31
C ALA A 47 2.55 -3.58 10.80
N PHE A 48 2.60 -4.56 9.91
CA PHE A 48 3.04 -5.93 10.20
C PHE A 48 4.34 -6.31 9.47
N GLY A 49 5.05 -5.36 8.89
CA GLY A 49 6.24 -5.58 8.09
C GLY A 49 6.01 -6.41 6.82
N GLN A 50 4.77 -6.42 6.32
CA GLN A 50 4.35 -7.22 5.17
C GLN A 50 4.90 -6.70 3.83
N TYR A 51 5.29 -5.42 3.77
CA TYR A 51 5.81 -4.77 2.56
C TYR A 51 7.32 -4.48 2.63
N LYS A 52 7.99 -5.03 3.63
CA LYS A 52 9.41 -4.79 3.83
C LYS A 52 10.23 -5.18 2.60
N GLY A 53 11.06 -4.26 2.13
CA GLY A 53 11.87 -4.44 0.92
C GLY A 53 11.28 -3.82 -0.34
N LEU A 54 9.96 -3.61 -0.42
CA LEU A 54 9.32 -3.11 -1.64
C LEU A 54 9.74 -1.69 -2.01
N VAL A 55 9.91 -0.80 -1.04
CA VAL A 55 10.34 0.58 -1.31
C VAL A 55 11.73 0.65 -1.93
N LYS A 56 12.63 -0.27 -1.56
CA LYS A 56 13.97 -0.35 -2.16
C LYS A 56 13.95 -0.77 -3.61
N GLU A 57 12.99 -1.60 -4.00
CA GLU A 57 12.84 -2.09 -5.37
C GLU A 57 12.07 -1.10 -6.25
N PHE A 58 10.97 -0.54 -5.74
CA PHE A 58 10.00 0.23 -6.55
C PHE A 58 10.05 1.74 -6.31
N GLY A 59 10.75 2.19 -5.28
CA GLY A 59 10.84 3.61 -4.92
C GLY A 59 9.57 4.17 -4.25
N ARG A 60 9.71 5.35 -3.67
CA ARG A 60 8.62 6.05 -2.97
C ARG A 60 7.53 6.59 -3.90
N GLU A 61 7.79 6.65 -5.19
CA GLU A 61 6.77 7.02 -6.18
C GLU A 61 5.70 5.94 -6.36
N ARG A 62 6.04 4.69 -6.07
CA ARG A 62 5.12 3.55 -6.19
C ARG A 62 4.81 2.86 -4.85
N ILE A 63 5.56 3.17 -3.80
CA ILE A 63 5.28 2.76 -2.42
C ILE A 63 5.09 4.03 -1.61
N ILE A 64 3.84 4.43 -1.43
CA ILE A 64 3.47 5.77 -0.98
C ILE A 64 2.97 5.73 0.46
N ASP A 65 3.70 6.38 1.36
CA ASP A 65 3.21 6.62 2.72
C ASP A 65 2.13 7.69 2.73
N THR A 66 1.10 7.46 3.52
CA THR A 66 0.03 8.41 3.75
C THR A 66 0.00 8.83 5.22
N PRO A 67 -0.47 10.04 5.53
CA PRO A 67 -0.87 10.35 6.90
C PRO A 67 -2.07 9.50 7.33
N ILE A 68 -2.38 9.48 8.62
CA ILE A 68 -3.56 8.81 9.18
C ILE A 68 -4.82 9.53 8.70
N THR A 69 -5.37 9.09 7.58
CA THR A 69 -6.48 9.75 6.87
C THR A 69 -7.20 8.76 5.96
N GLU A 70 -7.78 7.72 6.50
CA GLU A 70 -8.32 6.56 5.74
C GLU A 70 -9.31 7.00 4.64
N SER A 71 -10.21 7.94 4.94
CA SER A 71 -11.13 8.48 3.93
C SER A 71 -10.38 9.16 2.78
N ALA A 72 -9.30 9.88 3.07
CA ALA A 72 -8.56 10.61 2.06
C ALA A 72 -7.79 9.67 1.13
N PHE A 73 -7.04 8.73 1.68
CA PHE A 73 -6.23 7.86 0.82
C PHE A 73 -7.06 6.79 0.09
N ILE A 74 -8.17 6.29 0.66
CA ILE A 74 -9.10 5.42 -0.04
C ILE A 74 -9.78 6.20 -1.20
N GLY A 75 -10.21 7.44 -0.97
CA GLY A 75 -10.78 8.29 -2.02
C GLY A 75 -9.76 8.63 -3.12
N ALA A 76 -8.52 8.92 -2.74
CA ALA A 76 -7.44 9.15 -3.71
C ALA A 76 -7.17 7.92 -4.57
N ALA A 77 -7.19 6.73 -3.97
CA ALA A 77 -7.03 5.47 -4.70
C ALA A 77 -8.21 5.24 -5.67
N GLY A 78 -9.44 5.50 -5.25
CA GLY A 78 -10.62 5.43 -6.13
C GLY A 78 -10.47 6.36 -7.34
N GLY A 79 -10.07 7.61 -7.12
CA GLY A 79 -9.78 8.57 -8.19
C GLY A 79 -8.66 8.12 -9.13
N ALA A 80 -7.57 7.59 -8.59
CA ALA A 80 -6.48 7.03 -9.39
C ALA A 80 -6.94 5.84 -10.24
N ALA A 81 -7.73 4.93 -9.67
CA ALA A 81 -8.30 3.80 -10.40
C ALA A 81 -9.22 4.27 -11.54
N ALA A 82 -10.03 5.29 -11.32
CA ALA A 82 -10.91 5.89 -12.35
C ALA A 82 -10.11 6.49 -13.52
N THR A 83 -8.85 6.84 -13.32
CA THR A 83 -7.95 7.36 -14.38
C THR A 83 -7.07 6.30 -15.02
N GLY A 84 -7.23 5.03 -14.67
CA GLY A 84 -6.54 3.90 -15.29
C GLY A 84 -5.40 3.31 -14.47
N MET A 85 -5.05 3.90 -13.33
CA MET A 85 -4.06 3.32 -12.43
C MET A 85 -4.62 2.13 -11.63
N ARG A 86 -3.75 1.36 -11.00
CA ARG A 86 -4.11 0.15 -10.24
C ARG A 86 -3.59 0.22 -8.81
N PRO A 87 -4.25 1.00 -7.95
CA PRO A 87 -3.84 1.14 -6.57
C PRO A 87 -4.11 -0.12 -5.76
N ILE A 88 -3.14 -0.49 -4.93
CA ILE A 88 -3.30 -1.39 -3.81
C ILE A 88 -3.26 -0.50 -2.56
N VAL A 89 -4.27 -0.61 -1.70
CA VAL A 89 -4.37 0.26 -0.51
C VAL A 89 -4.37 -0.58 0.75
N ASP A 90 -3.43 -0.29 1.64
CA ASP A 90 -3.40 -0.92 2.96
C ASP A 90 -4.23 -0.11 3.96
N LEU A 91 -5.35 -0.67 4.37
CA LEU A 91 -6.21 -0.10 5.39
C LEU A 91 -5.84 -0.58 6.81
N MET A 92 -4.87 -1.48 6.93
CA MET A 92 -4.36 -2.12 8.14
C MET A 92 -5.38 -3.00 8.87
N PHE A 93 -6.49 -2.45 9.35
CA PHE A 93 -7.51 -3.14 10.14
C PHE A 93 -8.89 -2.94 9.54
N VAL A 94 -9.67 -4.03 9.52
CA VAL A 94 -11.06 -4.01 9.01
C VAL A 94 -11.95 -2.99 9.74
N ASP A 95 -11.63 -2.67 10.97
CA ASP A 95 -12.30 -1.66 11.80
C ASP A 95 -12.34 -0.29 11.12
N PHE A 96 -11.30 0.06 10.39
CA PHE A 96 -11.17 1.35 9.71
C PHE A 96 -12.04 1.47 8.44
N ILE A 97 -12.64 0.38 7.97
CA ILE A 97 -13.65 0.45 6.89
C ILE A 97 -14.77 1.43 7.25
N GLY A 98 -15.18 1.48 8.51
CA GLY A 98 -16.24 2.40 8.96
C GLY A 98 -15.91 3.87 8.71
N VAL A 99 -14.64 4.26 8.85
CA VAL A 99 -14.17 5.65 8.66
C VAL A 99 -14.18 6.06 7.18
N CYS A 100 -13.91 5.13 6.28
CA CYS A 100 -13.75 5.39 4.83
C CYS A 100 -14.89 4.77 3.98
N PHE A 101 -15.95 4.27 4.59
CA PHE A 101 -17.00 3.53 3.90
C PHE A 101 -17.69 4.34 2.82
N ASP A 102 -17.82 5.66 3.00
CA ASP A 102 -18.34 6.57 2.00
C ASP A 102 -17.53 6.52 0.68
N GLN A 103 -16.22 6.48 0.79
CA GLN A 103 -15.32 6.41 -0.36
C GLN A 103 -15.33 5.05 -1.07
N ILE A 104 -15.74 4.00 -0.37
CA ILE A 104 -15.84 2.65 -0.93
C ILE A 104 -17.19 2.44 -1.60
N PHE A 105 -18.26 2.98 -1.00
CA PHE A 105 -19.64 2.67 -1.37
C PHE A 105 -20.28 3.71 -2.30
N ASN A 106 -19.98 5.00 -2.09
CA ASN A 106 -20.64 6.09 -2.82
C ASN A 106 -19.79 6.66 -3.96
N GLN A 107 -18.51 6.42 -3.97
CA GLN A 107 -17.59 6.89 -5.02
C GLN A 107 -17.23 5.75 -5.97
#